data_6e8423f0cc253a01ac750ed6cb938b09
#
_entry.id   6e8423f0cc253a01ac750ed6cb938b09
#
_cell.length_a   1.000
_cell.length_b   1.000
_cell.length_c   1.000
_cell.angle_alpha   90.00
_cell.angle_beta   90.00
_cell.angle_gamma   90.00
#
_symmetry.space_group_name_H-M   'P 1'
#
loop_
_entity.id
_entity.type
_entity.pdbx_description
1 polymer ?
#
loop_
_entity_poly.entity_id
_entity_poly.type
_entity_poly.pdbx_seq_one_letter_code
_entity_poly.pdbx_strand_id
1 'polypeptide(L)' 'MSDRISVIFSSTNKNFLYNCEIPISMLPRNGERIRLSIPGHSDIRCYVEDMEWQYAELEKRIDVSIVARIKMLQED' A
#
# COMPACT_ATOMS: atom_id res chain seq x y z
N MET A 1 7.47 -21.01 -5.84
CA MET A 1 8.01 -19.73 -6.28
C MET A 1 7.05 -18.60 -5.96
N SER A 2 7.56 -17.53 -5.42
CA SER A 2 6.71 -16.47 -4.93
C SER A 2 6.69 -15.31 -5.90
N ASP A 3 5.48 -14.87 -6.25
CA ASP A 3 5.28 -13.67 -7.06
C ASP A 3 4.94 -12.47 -6.20
N ARG A 4 5.19 -12.56 -4.91
CA ARG A 4 4.84 -11.50 -4.01
C ARG A 4 5.94 -10.48 -3.93
N ILE A 5 5.54 -9.25 -3.68
CA ILE A 5 6.48 -8.16 -3.55
C ILE A 5 6.16 -7.42 -2.26
N SER A 6 7.19 -6.92 -1.64
CA SER A 6 7.07 -6.19 -0.39
C SER A 6 6.53 -4.79 -0.68
N VAL A 7 5.48 -4.41 0.02
CA VAL A 7 4.81 -3.14 -0.22
C VAL A 7 4.70 -2.37 1.09
N ILE A 8 5.01 -1.09 1.03
CA ILE A 8 4.87 -0.20 2.16
C ILE A 8 3.79 0.83 1.80
N PHE A 9 2.69 0.78 2.53
CA PHE A 9 1.64 1.79 2.39
C PHE A 9 1.88 2.91 3.37
N SER A 10 1.83 4.13 2.89
CA SER A 10 1.88 5.29 3.76
C SER A 10 0.82 6.28 3.31
N SER A 11 0.58 7.30 4.11
CA SER A 11 -0.49 8.24 3.82
C SER A 11 0.03 9.65 3.91
N THR A 12 -0.51 10.52 3.04
CA THR A 12 -0.17 11.93 3.08
C THR A 12 -1.05 12.71 4.05
N ASN A 13 -2.21 12.18 4.40
CA ASN A 13 -3.16 12.93 5.23
C ASN A 13 -3.40 12.29 6.59
N LYS A 14 -2.78 11.14 6.86
CA LYS A 14 -2.93 10.47 8.14
C LYS A 14 -1.59 9.89 8.55
N ASN A 15 -1.42 9.73 9.84
CA ASN A 15 -0.21 9.09 10.36
C ASN A 15 -0.39 7.58 10.26
N PHE A 16 -0.04 7.03 9.12
CA PHE A 16 -0.34 5.64 8.79
C PHE A 16 0.84 5.02 8.07
N LEU A 17 1.19 3.82 8.48
CA LEU A 17 2.25 3.05 7.84
C LEU A 17 1.91 1.57 7.98
N TYR A 18 1.91 0.86 6.87
CA TYR A 18 1.56 -0.55 6.90
C TYR A 18 2.39 -1.30 5.87
N ASN A 19 3.05 -2.35 6.32
CA ASN A 19 3.88 -3.20 5.48
C ASN A 19 3.17 -4.50 5.21
N CYS A 20 3.21 -4.95 3.96
CA CYS A 20 2.63 -6.22 3.62
C CYS A 20 3.27 -6.75 2.35
N GLU A 21 2.86 -7.95 1.96
CA GLU A 21 3.29 -8.53 0.70
C GLU A 21 2.07 -8.73 -0.17
N ILE A 22 2.20 -8.36 -1.42
CA ILE A 22 1.10 -8.42 -2.36
C ILE A 22 1.59 -9.12 -3.62
N PRO A 23 0.78 -10.00 -4.21
CA PRO A 23 1.14 -10.56 -5.51
C PRO A 23 1.33 -9.45 -6.52
N ILE A 24 2.36 -9.57 -7.34
CA ILE A 24 2.68 -8.51 -8.30
C ILE A 24 1.50 -8.19 -9.20
N SER A 25 0.77 -9.21 -9.59
CA SER A 25 -0.36 -9.01 -10.49
C SER A 25 -1.51 -8.24 -9.85
N MET A 26 -1.48 -8.05 -8.53
CA MET A 26 -2.56 -7.39 -7.82
C MET A 26 -2.17 -6.03 -7.28
N LEU A 27 -1.01 -5.52 -7.69
CA LEU A 27 -0.60 -4.19 -7.26
C LEU A 27 -1.55 -3.14 -7.81
N PRO A 28 -1.98 -2.20 -6.97
CA PRO A 28 -2.84 -1.12 -7.47
C PRO A 28 -2.05 -0.14 -8.29
N ARG A 29 -2.75 0.68 -9.03
CA ARG A 29 -2.14 1.71 -9.85
C ARG A 29 -2.54 3.08 -9.31
N ASN A 30 -1.83 4.10 -9.78
CA ASN A 30 -2.15 5.45 -9.40
C ASN A 30 -3.62 5.75 -9.72
N GLY A 31 -4.30 6.36 -8.78
CA GLY A 31 -5.68 6.73 -8.96
C GLY A 31 -6.69 5.67 -8.59
N GLU A 32 -6.23 4.46 -8.31
CA GLU A 32 -7.14 3.39 -7.95
C GLU A 32 -7.54 3.48 -6.49
N ARG A 33 -8.74 3.02 -6.22
CA ARG A 33 -9.22 2.92 -4.85
C ARG A 33 -8.94 1.53 -4.32
N ILE A 34 -8.54 1.47 -3.08
CA ILE A 34 -8.31 0.19 -2.43
C ILE A 34 -8.93 0.21 -1.06
N ARG A 35 -9.22 -0.98 -0.57
CA ARG A 35 -9.70 -1.17 0.78
C ARG A 35 -8.74 -2.09 1.48
N LEU A 36 -8.20 -1.64 2.59
CA LEU A 36 -7.30 -2.46 3.39
C LEU A 36 -8.08 -3.06 4.54
N SER A 37 -8.10 -4.38 4.59
CA SER A 37 -8.72 -5.11 5.69
C SER A 37 -7.62 -5.64 6.57
N ILE A 38 -7.34 -4.96 7.64
CA ILE A 38 -6.26 -5.30 8.55
C ILE A 38 -6.86 -5.91 9.79
N PRO A 39 -6.38 -7.10 10.21
CA PRO A 39 -6.93 -7.73 11.41
C PRO A 39 -6.84 -6.80 12.61
N GLY A 40 -7.93 -6.70 13.34
CA GLY A 40 -7.98 -5.86 14.52
C GLY A 40 -8.32 -4.41 14.26
N HIS A 41 -8.59 -4.07 13.01
CA HIS A 41 -8.90 -2.69 12.64
C HIS A 41 -10.12 -2.65 11.75
N SER A 42 -10.78 -1.51 11.74
CA SER A 42 -11.83 -1.27 10.76
C SER A 42 -11.21 -1.21 9.37
N ASP A 43 -12.00 -1.51 8.35
CA ASP A 43 -11.52 -1.38 7.00
C ASP A 43 -11.10 0.05 6.72
N ILE A 44 -10.02 0.18 6.01
CA ILE A 44 -9.47 1.48 5.64
C ILE A 44 -9.67 1.67 4.16
N ARG A 45 -10.38 2.71 3.79
CA ARG A 45 -10.56 3.05 2.38
C ARG A 45 -9.58 4.14 2.02
N CYS A 46 -8.88 3.91 0.93
CA CYS A 46 -7.92 4.89 0.49
C CYS A 46 -7.79 4.80 -1.00
N TYR A 47 -7.06 5.77 -1.54
CA TYR A 47 -6.82 5.72 -2.96
C TYR A 47 -5.38 6.13 -3.24
N VAL A 48 -4.82 5.50 -4.24
CA VAL A 48 -3.39 5.57 -4.50
C VAL A 48 -3.07 6.88 -5.17
N GLU A 49 -2.20 7.67 -4.54
CA GLU A 49 -1.76 8.94 -5.10
C GLU A 49 -0.45 8.80 -5.84
N ASP A 50 0.40 7.90 -5.37
CA ASP A 50 1.71 7.77 -5.98
C ASP A 50 2.27 6.39 -5.67
N MET A 51 3.12 5.91 -6.55
CA MET A 51 3.81 4.64 -6.38
C MET A 51 5.25 4.81 -6.77
N GLU A 52 6.13 4.19 -6.02
CA GLU A 52 7.56 4.25 -6.32
C GLU A 52 8.16 2.87 -6.14
N TRP A 53 8.89 2.42 -7.13
CA TRP A 53 9.62 1.17 -7.06
C TRP A 53 11.03 1.45 -6.57
N GLN A 54 11.50 0.64 -5.65
CA GLN A 54 12.84 0.76 -5.11
C GLN A 54 13.57 -0.55 -5.27
N TYR A 55 14.78 -0.50 -5.78
CA TYR A 55 15.60 -1.68 -5.90
C TYR A 55 16.74 -1.57 -4.91
N ALA A 56 16.84 -2.55 -4.03
CA ALA A 56 17.90 -2.61 -3.03
C ALA A 56 18.96 -3.58 -3.53
N GLU A 57 20.09 -3.05 -3.98
CA GLU A 57 21.12 -3.85 -4.60
C GLU A 57 21.68 -4.89 -3.65
N LEU A 58 21.93 -4.50 -2.41
CA LEU A 58 22.54 -5.41 -1.45
C LEU A 58 21.64 -6.59 -1.14
N GLU A 59 20.35 -6.33 -0.97
CA GLU A 59 19.38 -7.37 -0.67
C GLU A 59 18.86 -8.07 -1.91
N LYS A 60 19.17 -7.53 -3.08
CA LYS A 60 18.71 -8.11 -4.34
C LYS A 60 17.20 -8.22 -4.38
N ARG A 61 16.51 -7.17 -3.97
CA ARG A 61 15.06 -7.22 -3.92
C ARG A 61 14.46 -5.89 -4.32
N ILE A 62 13.22 -5.96 -4.75
CA ILE A 62 12.45 -4.78 -5.14
C ILE A 62 11.34 -4.57 -4.12
N ASP A 63 11.22 -3.36 -3.64
CA ASP A 63 10.13 -2.94 -2.77
C ASP A 63 9.29 -1.91 -3.50
N VAL A 64 8.03 -1.81 -3.11
CA VAL A 64 7.14 -0.81 -3.67
C VAL A 64 6.63 0.06 -2.54
N SER A 65 6.74 1.35 -2.72
CA SER A 65 6.21 2.32 -1.77
C SER A 65 4.96 2.93 -2.37
N ILE A 66 3.84 2.79 -1.67
CA ILE A 66 2.56 3.31 -2.14
C ILE A 66 2.12 4.41 -1.20
N VAL A 67 1.93 5.58 -1.76
CA VAL A 67 1.41 6.72 -1.00
C VAL A 67 -0.06 6.83 -1.31
N ALA A 68 -0.88 6.76 -0.27
CA ALA A 68 -2.32 6.74 -0.43
C ALA A 68 -2.96 7.83 0.39
N ARG A 69 -4.10 8.31 -0.08
CA ARG A 69 -4.91 9.24 0.70
C ARG A 69 -6.02 8.44 1.34
N ILE A 70 -6.09 8.49 2.64
CA ILE A 70 -7.08 7.75 3.39
C ILE A 70 -8.34 8.58 3.47
N LYS A 71 -9.46 7.99 3.09
CA LYS A 71 -10.75 8.67 3.20
C LYS A 71 -11.24 8.56 4.63
N MET A 72 -11.83 9.63 5.12
CA MET A 72 -12.45 9.62 6.43
C MET A 72 -13.70 8.79 6.36
N LEU A 73 -13.77 7.89 7.23
CA LEU A 73 -14.94 7.04 7.27
C LEU A 73 -16.02 7.55 8.14
N GLN A 74 -16.12 8.19 8.62
CA GLN A 74 -17.04 8.58 9.30
C GLN A 74 -17.89 9.00 9.18
N GLU A 75 -18.01 8.89 8.97
CA GLU A 75 -18.49 9.04 9.03
C GLU A 75 -19.28 8.88 8.81
N ASP A 76 -19.75 8.82 8.64
CA ASP A 76 -20.45 8.45 8.52
C ASP A 76 -20.82 8.29 8.66
#